data_5201689b236f363e160dd1b3d51cb7e8
#
_entry.id   5201689b236f363e160dd1b3d51cb7e8
#
_cell.length_a   1.000
_cell.length_b   1.000
_cell.length_c   1.000
_cell.angle_alpha   90.00
_cell.angle_beta   90.00
_cell.angle_gamma   90.00
#
_symmetry.space_group_name_H-M   'P 1'
#
loop_
_entity.id
_entity.type
_entity.pdbx_description
1 polymer ?
#
loop_
_entity_poly.entity_id
_entity_poly.type
_entity_poly.pdbx_seq_one_letter_code
_entity_poly.pdbx_strand_id
1 'polypeptide(L)'
;MFFPVHIAKDVLYVVQHELKRSVLASGGALDEASARAIGDAALAFVLNMTENATAVGADASDLWLADKYLALHRDYEDNLVLAACKRAQVDYLVTNDRKLLEHADLAAKTPRQMMPILALAKRGSAVIG
;
A
#
# COMPACT_ATOMS: atom_id res chain seq x y z
N MET A 1 6.04 9.63 -4.37
CA MET A 1 5.45 8.30 -4.03
C MET A 1 3.94 8.38 -4.12
N PHE A 2 3.31 7.34 -4.64
CA PHE A 2 1.85 7.26 -4.80
C PHE A 2 1.29 6.05 -4.08
N PHE A 3 0.03 6.11 -3.70
CA PHE A 3 -0.70 4.96 -3.17
C PHE A 3 -2.16 5.01 -3.64
N PRO A 4 -2.79 3.86 -3.93
CA PRO A 4 -4.22 3.84 -4.23
C PRO A 4 -5.03 4.25 -3.00
N VAL A 5 -6.03 5.12 -3.18
CA VAL A 5 -6.81 5.68 -2.06
C VAL A 5 -7.44 4.60 -1.16
N HIS A 6 -7.84 3.46 -1.73
CA HIS A 6 -8.44 2.37 -0.96
C HIS A 6 -7.46 1.64 -0.04
N ILE A 7 -6.15 1.75 -0.30
CA ILE A 7 -5.11 1.14 0.56
C ILE A 7 -5.08 1.80 1.95
N ALA A 8 -5.48 3.06 2.07
CA ALA A 8 -5.51 3.75 3.37
C ALA A 8 -6.35 2.98 4.41
N LYS A 9 -7.49 2.45 4.01
CA LYS A 9 -8.34 1.61 4.85
C LYS A 9 -7.61 0.34 5.31
N ASP A 10 -6.91 -0.31 4.41
CA ASP A 10 -6.19 -1.54 4.71
C ASP A 10 -5.01 -1.29 5.64
N VAL A 11 -4.28 -0.19 5.44
CA VAL A 11 -3.20 0.24 6.33
C VAL A 11 -3.74 0.52 7.73
N LEU A 12 -4.86 1.24 7.83
CA LEU A 12 -5.51 1.50 9.11
C LEU A 12 -5.83 0.19 9.86
N TYR A 13 -6.44 -0.75 9.18
CA TYR A 13 -6.79 -2.06 9.74
C TYR A 13 -5.56 -2.83 10.20
N VAL A 14 -4.54 -2.93 9.37
CA VAL A 14 -3.30 -3.67 9.67
C VAL A 14 -2.58 -3.05 10.88
N VAL A 15 -2.44 -1.72 10.92
CA VAL A 15 -1.78 -1.04 12.03
C VAL A 15 -2.56 -1.23 13.33
N GLN A 16 -3.88 -1.11 13.30
CA GLN A 16 -4.72 -1.39 14.48
C GLN A 16 -4.52 -2.82 14.98
N HIS A 17 -4.52 -3.78 14.08
CA HIS A 17 -4.37 -5.19 14.42
C HIS A 17 -3.00 -5.48 15.06
N GLU A 18 -1.93 -4.96 14.49
CA GLU A 18 -0.57 -5.14 15.02
C GLU A 18 -0.40 -4.46 16.39
N LEU A 19 -0.97 -3.28 16.58
CA LEU A 19 -0.92 -2.59 17.87
C LEU A 19 -1.71 -3.36 18.94
N LYS A 20 -2.87 -3.91 18.61
CA LYS A 20 -3.64 -4.78 19.52
C LYS A 20 -2.85 -6.02 19.92
N ARG A 21 -2.23 -6.69 18.95
CA ARG A 21 -1.37 -7.85 19.22
C ARG A 21 -0.22 -7.47 20.15
N SER A 22 0.41 -6.35 19.92
CA SER A 22 1.54 -5.87 20.73
C SER A 22 1.13 -5.61 22.18
N VAL A 23 -0.03 -4.98 22.40
CA VAL A 23 -0.57 -4.73 23.74
C VAL A 23 -0.86 -6.05 24.48
N LEU A 24 -1.51 -7.00 23.81
CA LEU A 24 -1.82 -8.30 24.41
C LEU A 24 -0.55 -9.12 24.70
N ALA A 25 0.44 -9.08 23.81
CA ALA A 25 1.70 -9.79 23.99
C ALA A 25 2.52 -9.24 25.17
N SER A 26 2.39 -7.95 25.48
CA SER A 26 3.05 -7.31 26.62
C SER A 26 2.30 -7.50 27.95
N GLY A 27 1.23 -8.29 27.97
CA GLY A 27 0.40 -8.53 29.16
C GLY A 27 -0.63 -7.45 29.45
N GLY A 28 -0.81 -6.48 28.55
CA GLY A 28 -1.84 -5.45 28.67
C GLY A 28 -3.24 -5.98 28.34
N ALA A 29 -4.25 -5.22 28.76
CA ALA A 29 -5.64 -5.51 28.44
C ALA A 29 -6.17 -4.52 27.39
N LEU A 30 -7.08 -4.97 26.54
CA LEU A 30 -7.79 -4.13 25.58
C LEU A 30 -9.02 -3.52 26.26
N ASP A 31 -8.81 -2.48 27.07
CA ASP A 31 -9.88 -1.66 27.61
C ASP A 31 -10.27 -0.54 26.64
N GLU A 32 -11.26 0.26 27.00
CA GLU A 32 -11.74 1.35 26.15
C GLU A 32 -10.64 2.40 25.89
N ALA A 33 -9.86 2.73 26.92
CA ALA A 33 -8.78 3.71 26.78
C ALA A 33 -7.67 3.21 25.84
N SER A 34 -7.27 1.94 25.97
CA SER A 34 -6.29 1.30 25.09
C SER A 34 -6.79 1.22 23.65
N ALA A 35 -8.07 0.85 23.47
CA ALA A 35 -8.68 0.77 22.15
C ALA A 35 -8.71 2.13 21.44
N ARG A 36 -9.03 3.19 22.18
CA ARG A 36 -9.01 4.55 21.66
C ARG A 36 -7.59 4.98 21.27
N ALA A 37 -6.62 4.75 22.15
CA ALA A 37 -5.22 5.09 21.88
C ALA A 37 -4.68 4.37 20.63
N ILE A 38 -5.03 3.10 20.46
CA ILE A 38 -4.67 2.30 19.27
C ILE A 38 -5.32 2.89 18.02
N GLY A 39 -6.60 3.25 18.08
CA GLY A 39 -7.30 3.89 16.97
C GLY A 39 -6.66 5.22 16.57
N ASP A 40 -6.33 6.06 17.54
CA ASP A 40 -5.69 7.35 17.31
C ASP A 40 -4.29 7.18 16.71
N ALA A 41 -3.51 6.23 17.20
CA ALA A 41 -2.17 5.93 16.68
C ALA A 41 -2.22 5.41 15.24
N ALA A 42 -3.16 4.52 14.94
CA ALA A 42 -3.35 4.00 13.58
C ALA A 42 -3.78 5.10 12.62
N LEU A 43 -4.69 5.97 13.04
CA LEU A 43 -5.13 7.11 12.23
C LEU A 43 -3.99 8.09 11.98
N ALA A 44 -3.17 8.37 13.01
CA ALA A 44 -1.98 9.21 12.86
C ALA A 44 -1.00 8.64 11.85
N PHE A 45 -0.85 7.31 11.80
CA PHE A 45 -0.03 6.64 10.80
C PHE A 45 -0.55 6.87 9.37
N VAL A 46 -1.86 6.74 9.17
CA VAL A 46 -2.50 7.00 7.87
C VAL A 46 -2.34 8.47 7.47
N LEU A 47 -2.54 9.40 8.39
CA LEU A 47 -2.34 10.83 8.13
C LEU A 47 -0.89 11.13 7.72
N ASN A 48 0.08 10.55 8.42
CA ASN A 48 1.49 10.67 8.04
C ASN A 48 1.76 10.15 6.62
N MET A 49 1.13 9.04 6.25
CA MET A 49 1.23 8.49 4.89
C MET A 49 0.68 9.49 3.86
N THR A 50 -0.45 10.14 4.14
CA THR A 50 -1.05 11.12 3.22
C THR A 50 -0.24 12.41 3.11
N GLU A 51 0.56 12.75 4.10
CA GLU A 51 1.48 13.89 4.06
C GLU A 51 2.72 13.61 3.22
N ASN A 52 3.15 12.35 3.15
CA ASN A 52 4.40 11.95 2.51
C ASN A 52 4.22 11.27 1.15
N ALA A 53 2.99 10.97 0.76
CA ALA A 53 2.68 10.30 -0.49
C ALA A 53 1.38 10.84 -1.08
N THR A 54 1.24 10.75 -2.39
CA THR A 54 0.07 11.22 -3.11
C THR A 54 -0.94 10.09 -3.30
N ALA A 55 -2.18 10.32 -2.86
CA ALA A 55 -3.27 9.37 -3.08
C ALA A 55 -3.70 9.37 -4.55
N VAL A 56 -3.85 8.19 -5.12
CA VAL A 56 -4.43 7.99 -6.46
C VAL A 56 -5.87 7.55 -6.28
N GLY A 57 -6.81 8.37 -6.73
CA GLY A 57 -8.24 8.07 -6.63
C GLY A 57 -8.64 6.88 -7.49
N ALA A 58 -9.78 6.28 -7.17
CA ALA A 58 -10.38 5.23 -7.98
C ALA A 58 -11.07 5.84 -9.22
N ASP A 59 -11.04 5.10 -10.31
CA ASP A 59 -11.67 5.48 -11.58
C ASP A 59 -12.45 4.28 -12.15
N ALA A 60 -13.56 4.56 -12.85
CA ALA A 60 -14.37 3.49 -13.45
C ALA A 60 -13.57 2.64 -14.44
N SER A 61 -12.58 3.22 -15.11
CA SER A 61 -11.69 2.49 -16.01
C SER A 61 -10.83 1.44 -15.30
N ASP A 62 -10.60 1.59 -13.99
CA ASP A 62 -9.86 0.61 -13.20
C ASP A 62 -10.61 -0.74 -13.14
N LEU A 63 -11.93 -0.70 -13.07
CA LEU A 63 -12.76 -1.91 -13.08
C LEU A 63 -12.60 -2.69 -14.38
N TRP A 64 -12.65 -2.00 -15.50
CA TRP A 64 -12.49 -2.61 -16.81
C TRP A 64 -11.10 -3.21 -17.00
N LEU A 65 -10.07 -2.51 -16.55
CA LEU A 65 -8.69 -2.99 -16.66
C LEU A 65 -8.43 -4.14 -15.68
N ALA A 66 -9.01 -4.10 -14.48
CA ALA A 66 -8.92 -5.20 -13.52
C ALA A 66 -9.55 -6.48 -14.07
N ASP A 67 -10.66 -6.37 -14.79
CA ASP A 67 -11.28 -7.52 -15.47
C ASP A 67 -10.33 -8.13 -16.51
N LYS A 68 -9.64 -7.30 -17.27
CA LYS A 68 -8.63 -7.78 -18.24
C LYS A 68 -7.45 -8.46 -17.55
N TYR A 69 -7.03 -7.98 -16.39
CA TYR A 69 -5.94 -8.59 -15.63
C TYR A 69 -6.31 -9.96 -15.05
N LEU A 70 -7.59 -10.34 -15.01
CA LEU A 70 -8.00 -11.67 -14.54
C LEU A 70 -7.35 -12.81 -15.35
N ALA A 71 -6.95 -12.57 -16.57
CA ALA A 71 -6.21 -13.53 -17.39
C ALA A 71 -4.80 -13.79 -16.85
N LEU A 72 -4.20 -12.82 -16.16
CA LEU A 72 -2.85 -12.90 -15.59
C LEU A 72 -2.87 -13.24 -14.10
N HIS A 73 -3.85 -12.69 -13.37
CA HIS A 73 -3.92 -12.77 -11.93
C HIS A 73 -5.39 -12.78 -11.48
N ARG A 74 -5.75 -13.75 -10.66
CA ARG A 74 -7.16 -13.94 -10.26
C ARG A 74 -7.58 -13.15 -9.03
N ASP A 75 -6.68 -12.48 -8.35
CA ASP A 75 -7.00 -11.62 -7.23
C ASP A 75 -7.47 -10.25 -7.74
N TYR A 76 -8.76 -9.98 -7.57
CA TYR A 76 -9.38 -8.76 -8.10
C TYR A 76 -8.88 -7.50 -7.40
N GLU A 77 -8.62 -7.56 -6.08
CA GLU A 77 -8.06 -6.40 -5.34
C GLU A 77 -6.68 -6.03 -5.86
N ASP A 78 -5.82 -7.03 -6.09
CA ASP A 78 -4.51 -6.81 -6.67
C ASP A 78 -4.61 -6.23 -8.09
N ASN A 79 -5.57 -6.70 -8.86
CA ASN A 79 -5.82 -6.18 -10.21
C ASN A 79 -6.25 -4.71 -10.20
N LEU A 80 -7.02 -4.29 -9.19
CA LEU A 80 -7.35 -2.87 -9.01
C LEU A 80 -6.11 -2.03 -8.67
N VAL A 81 -5.19 -2.57 -7.88
CA VAL A 81 -3.90 -1.91 -7.60
C VAL A 81 -3.10 -1.75 -8.88
N LEU A 82 -2.98 -2.81 -9.69
CA LEU A 82 -2.28 -2.76 -10.98
C LEU A 82 -2.91 -1.74 -11.94
N ALA A 83 -4.24 -1.69 -11.99
CA ALA A 83 -4.96 -0.72 -12.81
C ALA A 83 -4.65 0.72 -12.39
N ALA A 84 -4.66 1.00 -11.08
CA ALA A 84 -4.30 2.30 -10.55
C ALA A 84 -2.84 2.67 -10.88
N CYS A 85 -1.91 1.74 -10.75
CA CYS A 85 -0.50 1.92 -11.11
C CYS A 85 -0.36 2.29 -12.59
N LYS A 86 -1.07 1.60 -13.46
CA LYS A 86 -1.02 1.84 -14.91
C LYS A 86 -1.57 3.21 -15.26
N ARG A 87 -2.70 3.58 -14.68
CA ARG A 87 -3.32 4.89 -14.91
C ARG A 87 -2.45 6.03 -14.38
N ALA A 88 -1.80 5.85 -13.24
CA ALA A 88 -0.88 6.84 -12.67
C ALA A 88 0.49 6.85 -13.33
N GLN A 89 0.77 5.92 -14.24
CA GLN A 89 2.05 5.81 -14.97
C GLN A 89 3.26 5.72 -14.02
N VAL A 90 3.13 4.91 -12.98
CA VAL A 90 4.22 4.71 -12.02
C VAL A 90 5.36 3.88 -12.63
N ASP A 91 6.59 4.16 -12.21
CA ASP A 91 7.76 3.42 -12.69
C ASP A 91 7.89 2.05 -12.02
N TYR A 92 7.51 1.97 -10.74
CA TYR A 92 7.64 0.75 -9.94
C TYR A 92 6.43 0.54 -9.04
N LEU A 93 6.03 -0.72 -8.91
CA LEU A 93 5.12 -1.18 -7.86
C LEU A 93 5.96 -1.75 -6.72
N VAL A 94 5.81 -1.22 -5.51
CA VAL A 94 6.47 -1.75 -4.32
C VAL A 94 5.49 -2.65 -3.58
N THR A 95 5.82 -3.92 -3.45
CA THR A 95 4.94 -4.91 -2.83
C THR A 95 5.76 -6.05 -2.20
N ASN A 96 5.18 -6.70 -1.20
CA ASN A 96 5.68 -7.98 -0.69
C ASN A 96 4.88 -9.18 -1.24
N ASP A 97 3.85 -8.94 -2.02
CA ASP A 97 3.04 -9.99 -2.59
C ASP A 97 3.82 -10.71 -3.69
N ARG A 98 4.06 -12.01 -3.47
CA ARG A 98 4.84 -12.84 -4.37
C ARG A 98 4.20 -12.95 -5.76
N LYS A 99 2.88 -13.04 -5.83
CA LYS A 99 2.17 -13.15 -7.10
C LYS A 99 2.30 -11.88 -7.94
N LEU A 100 2.20 -10.71 -7.30
CA LEU A 100 2.42 -9.43 -7.98
C LEU A 100 3.87 -9.29 -8.43
N LEU A 101 4.85 -9.73 -7.63
CA LEU A 101 6.26 -9.70 -8.03
C LEU A 101 6.53 -10.57 -9.25
N GLU A 102 5.85 -11.72 -9.39
CA GLU A 102 6.05 -12.68 -10.48
C GLU A 102 5.23 -12.35 -11.73
N HIS A 103 4.03 -11.80 -11.58
CA HIS A 103 3.02 -11.72 -12.66
C HIS A 103 2.58 -10.31 -13.05
N ALA A 104 2.99 -9.26 -12.31
CA ALA A 104 2.65 -7.89 -12.69
C ALA A 104 3.24 -7.55 -14.07
N ASP A 105 2.47 -6.84 -14.88
CA ASP A 105 2.90 -6.37 -16.22
C ASP A 105 3.69 -5.06 -16.15
N LEU A 106 4.12 -4.68 -14.96
CA LEU A 106 4.98 -3.53 -14.69
C LEU A 106 6.09 -3.95 -13.72
N ALA A 107 7.12 -3.13 -13.60
CA ALA A 107 8.25 -3.44 -12.73
C ALA A 107 7.82 -3.46 -11.25
N ALA A 108 7.73 -4.65 -10.68
CA ALA A 108 7.41 -4.86 -9.28
C ALA A 108 8.67 -5.17 -8.49
N LYS A 109 8.83 -4.52 -7.33
CA LYS A 109 9.98 -4.66 -6.45
C LYS A 109 9.53 -4.81 -5.01
N THR A 110 10.29 -5.57 -4.23
CA THR A 110 10.11 -5.57 -2.78
C THR A 110 10.60 -4.25 -2.19
N PRO A 111 10.17 -3.87 -0.97
CA PRO A 111 10.72 -2.69 -0.31
C PRO A 111 12.25 -2.72 -0.22
N ARG A 112 12.83 -3.89 0.06
CA ARG A 112 14.29 -4.05 0.13
C ARG A 112 14.98 -3.79 -1.21
N GLN A 113 14.43 -4.29 -2.30
CA GLN A 113 14.94 -4.05 -3.65
C GLN A 113 14.79 -2.59 -4.06
N MET A 114 13.78 -1.89 -3.53
CA MET A 114 13.51 -0.51 -3.85
C MET A 114 14.48 0.47 -3.17
N MET A 115 15.04 0.10 -2.02
CA MET A 115 15.93 0.99 -1.25
C MET A 115 17.10 1.55 -2.05
N PRO A 116 17.92 0.73 -2.76
CA PRO A 116 19.01 1.28 -3.57
C PRO A 116 18.54 2.12 -4.75
N ILE A 117 17.38 1.81 -5.33
CA ILE A 117 16.77 2.59 -6.41
C ILE A 117 16.37 3.98 -5.89
N LEU A 118 15.77 4.07 -4.71
CA LEU A 118 15.43 5.34 -4.05
C LEU A 118 16.68 6.17 -3.73
N ALA A 119 17.74 5.54 -3.30
CA ALA A 119 19.00 6.22 -3.02
C ALA A 119 19.60 6.87 -4.28
N LEU A 120 19.52 6.20 -5.42
CA LEU A 120 19.92 6.76 -6.72
C LEU A 120 18.98 7.88 -7.17
N ALA A 121 17.68 7.74 -6.95
CA ALA A 121 16.67 8.73 -7.33
C ALA A 121 16.83 10.05 -6.59
N LYS A 122 17.26 10.04 -5.31
CA LYS A 122 17.58 11.25 -4.54
C LYS A 122 18.72 12.07 -5.17
N ARG A 123 19.55 11.45 -5.97
CA ARG A 123 20.65 12.11 -6.69
C ARG A 123 20.26 12.63 -8.07
N GLY A 124 19.11 12.19 -8.64
CA GLY A 124 18.73 12.46 -10.02
C GLY A 124 17.28 12.88 -10.24
N SER A 125 16.52 13.31 -9.23
CA SER A 125 15.12 13.75 -9.33
C SER A 125 14.17 12.75 -10.05
N ALA A 126 14.36 11.45 -9.89
CA ALA A 126 13.44 10.46 -10.41
C ALA A 126 12.18 10.38 -9.54
N VAL A 127 11.02 10.32 -10.19
CA VAL A 127 9.74 10.12 -9.52
C VAL A 127 9.51 8.62 -9.35
N ILE A 128 9.21 8.21 -8.11
CA ILE A 128 8.91 6.82 -7.78
C ILE A 128 7.44 6.71 -7.42
N GLY A 129 6.77 5.85 -8.11
CA GLY A 129 5.36 5.53 -7.88
C GLY A 129 5.13 4.36 -6.95
#